data_2eaf5680cf52ca2f7325b0044fc3ed31
#
_entry.id   2eaf5680cf52ca2f7325b0044fc3ed31
#
_cell.length_a   1.000
_cell.length_b   1.000
_cell.length_c   1.000
_cell.angle_alpha   90.00
_cell.angle_beta   90.00
_cell.angle_gamma   90.00
#
_symmetry.space_group_name_H-M   'P 1'
#
loop_
_entity.id
_entity.type
_entity.pdbx_description
1 polymer ?
#
loop_
_entity_poly.entity_id
_entity_poly.type
_entity_poly.pdbx_seq_one_letter_code
_entity_poly.pdbx_strand_id
1 'polypeptide(L)'
;MNLPPVFGRSLREVVYDNVSLPRLFMAFRSPIFGSDEYYAASVASAVLGTRKGSRLHRSLVRERQIAADAGAFTFDLAKGTDLLVADVTARPEISVAQLEDEVDREIELVYREGVAESEVKRAIALIETDLVVSLQSAGERADRLSMFATYFNRPELINEQADRYRSVTAGRVNDFISERLGEDNRASLLYVPKEGVETESVLAAAAGIG
;
A
#
# COMPACT_ATOMS: atom_id res chain seq x y z
N MET A 1 -21.22 11.72 4.21
CA MET A 1 -21.71 10.44 3.67
C MET A 1 -20.96 9.35 4.44
N ASN A 2 -21.66 8.53 5.23
CA ASN A 2 -21.02 7.41 5.93
C ASN A 2 -20.98 6.22 4.97
N LEU A 3 -19.82 5.91 4.45
CA LEU A 3 -19.60 4.69 3.66
C LEU A 3 -19.45 3.49 4.60
N PRO A 4 -19.93 2.30 4.22
CA PRO A 4 -19.72 1.10 5.02
C PRO A 4 -18.21 0.82 5.15
N PRO A 5 -17.77 0.23 6.27
CA PRO A 5 -16.35 0.02 6.56
C PRO A 5 -15.67 -0.97 5.60
N VAL A 6 -16.43 -1.83 4.95
CA VAL A 6 -15.99 -2.81 3.97
C VAL A 6 -16.84 -2.73 2.69
N PHE A 7 -16.37 -3.30 1.57
CA PHE A 7 -17.16 -3.36 0.33
C PHE A 7 -18.39 -4.29 0.44
N GLY A 8 -18.34 -5.27 1.35
CA GLY A 8 -19.36 -6.31 1.50
C GLY A 8 -19.31 -7.39 0.42
N ARG A 9 -18.30 -7.35 -0.43
CA ARG A 9 -18.03 -8.35 -1.50
C ARG A 9 -16.63 -8.17 -2.05
N SER A 10 -16.11 -9.20 -2.71
CA SER A 10 -14.92 -9.06 -3.57
C SER A 10 -15.33 -8.45 -4.91
N LEU A 11 -14.54 -7.51 -5.38
CA LEU A 11 -14.67 -6.88 -6.71
C LEU A 11 -13.43 -7.22 -7.52
N ARG A 12 -13.60 -7.53 -8.82
CA ARG A 12 -12.49 -7.86 -9.71
C ARG A 12 -12.75 -7.32 -11.11
N GLU A 13 -11.77 -6.61 -11.65
CA GLU A 13 -11.81 -6.08 -13.01
C GLU A 13 -10.49 -6.34 -13.72
N VAL A 14 -10.54 -6.69 -15.01
CA VAL A 14 -9.38 -6.86 -15.87
C VAL A 14 -9.46 -5.80 -16.97
N VAL A 15 -8.40 -5.01 -17.09
CA VAL A 15 -8.27 -3.95 -18.09
C VAL A 15 -7.11 -4.27 -19.02
N TYR A 16 -7.41 -4.38 -20.32
CA TYR A 16 -6.40 -4.51 -21.35
C TYR A 16 -5.95 -3.12 -21.80
N ASP A 17 -4.68 -2.79 -21.60
CA ASP A 17 -4.15 -1.48 -21.89
C ASP A 17 -2.73 -1.53 -22.48
N ASN A 18 -2.22 -0.39 -22.93
CA ASN A 18 -0.87 -0.24 -23.45
C ASN A 18 0.16 -0.18 -22.31
N VAL A 19 0.27 -1.28 -21.57
CA VAL A 19 1.24 -1.49 -20.50
C VAL A 19 2.26 -2.54 -20.92
N SER A 20 3.50 -2.41 -20.45
CA SER A 20 4.58 -3.35 -20.82
C SER A 20 4.53 -4.66 -20.07
N LEU A 21 4.02 -4.64 -18.84
CA LEU A 21 3.97 -5.79 -17.93
C LEU A 21 2.60 -5.83 -17.22
N PRO A 22 2.12 -7.03 -16.87
CA PRO A 22 0.94 -7.16 -16.03
C PRO A 22 1.14 -6.46 -14.68
N ARG A 23 0.10 -5.76 -14.22
CA ARG A 23 0.11 -5.06 -12.95
C ARG A 23 -1.20 -5.28 -12.20
N LEU A 24 -1.10 -5.63 -10.94
CA LEU A 24 -2.21 -5.82 -10.03
C LEU A 24 -2.24 -4.69 -9.00
N PHE A 25 -3.41 -4.04 -8.89
CA PHE A 25 -3.77 -3.23 -7.73
C PHE A 25 -4.83 -3.96 -6.93
N MET A 26 -4.56 -4.21 -5.66
CA MET A 26 -5.50 -4.81 -4.73
C MET A 26 -5.80 -3.81 -3.63
N ALA A 27 -7.02 -3.32 -3.59
CA ALA A 27 -7.47 -2.26 -2.70
C ALA A 27 -8.42 -2.77 -1.63
N PHE A 28 -8.26 -2.26 -0.42
CA PHE A 28 -9.12 -2.50 0.74
C PHE A 28 -9.59 -1.18 1.29
N ARG A 29 -10.88 -1.06 1.65
CA ARG A 29 -11.35 0.13 2.37
C ARG A 29 -10.62 0.24 3.70
N SER A 30 -10.15 1.45 3.97
CA SER A 30 -9.33 1.79 5.12
C SER A 30 -9.94 2.97 5.88
N PRO A 31 -9.67 3.10 7.18
CA PRO A 31 -10.02 4.28 7.96
C PRO A 31 -9.43 5.55 7.36
N ILE A 32 -10.17 6.65 7.45
CA ILE A 32 -9.74 7.96 6.94
C ILE A 32 -8.56 8.52 7.72
N PHE A 33 -7.70 9.27 7.03
CA PHE A 33 -6.59 9.99 7.64
C PHE A 33 -7.05 10.87 8.80
N GLY A 34 -6.30 10.81 9.89
CA GLY A 34 -6.57 11.57 11.11
C GLY A 34 -7.44 10.85 12.14
N SER A 35 -8.10 9.74 11.78
CA SER A 35 -8.73 8.85 12.77
C SER A 35 -7.67 8.01 13.51
N ASP A 36 -7.99 7.52 14.71
CA ASP A 36 -7.04 6.71 15.47
C ASP A 36 -6.75 5.36 14.81
N GLU A 37 -7.74 4.80 14.09
CA GLU A 37 -7.61 3.55 13.35
C GLU A 37 -6.73 3.68 12.10
N TYR A 38 -6.64 4.88 11.50
CA TYR A 38 -5.81 5.15 10.34
C TYR A 38 -4.33 4.80 10.59
N TYR A 39 -3.81 5.12 11.77
CA TYR A 39 -2.38 4.89 12.07
C TYR A 39 -2.05 3.40 12.10
N ALA A 40 -2.97 2.55 12.53
CA ALA A 40 -2.80 1.10 12.45
C ALA A 40 -2.83 0.62 10.99
N ALA A 41 -3.73 1.16 10.16
CA ALA A 41 -3.79 0.86 8.71
C ALA A 41 -2.51 1.28 7.99
N SER A 42 -1.99 2.48 8.27
CA SER A 42 -0.75 2.99 7.68
C SER A 42 0.47 2.14 8.10
N VAL A 43 0.55 1.71 9.36
CA VAL A 43 1.60 0.78 9.80
C VAL A 43 1.44 -0.59 9.14
N ALA A 44 0.21 -1.12 8.99
CA ALA A 44 -0.05 -2.37 8.27
C ALA A 44 0.44 -2.27 6.81
N SER A 45 0.13 -1.17 6.11
CA SER A 45 0.61 -0.95 4.74
C SER A 45 2.14 -0.89 4.67
N ALA A 46 2.79 -0.29 5.65
CA ALA A 46 4.25 -0.24 5.72
C ALA A 46 4.89 -1.62 5.95
N VAL A 47 4.29 -2.47 6.78
CA VAL A 47 4.73 -3.87 6.94
C VAL A 47 4.56 -4.65 5.65
N LEU A 48 3.43 -4.46 4.96
CA LEU A 48 3.12 -5.14 3.69
C LEU A 48 4.05 -4.72 2.57
N GLY A 49 4.25 -3.40 2.34
CA GLY A 49 4.81 -2.94 1.09
C GLY A 49 5.85 -1.82 1.17
N THR A 50 6.23 -1.29 2.34
CA THR A 50 7.20 -0.20 2.38
C THR A 50 8.63 -0.72 2.36
N ARG A 51 9.39 -0.37 1.28
CA ARG A 51 10.80 -0.72 1.07
C ARG A 51 11.07 -2.23 0.93
N LYS A 52 12.33 -2.55 0.63
CA LYS A 52 12.80 -3.93 0.31
C LYS A 52 12.68 -4.95 1.44
N GLY A 53 12.42 -4.51 2.66
CA GLY A 53 12.24 -5.37 3.83
C GLY A 53 10.77 -5.73 4.13
N SER A 54 9.82 -5.24 3.36
CA SER A 54 8.39 -5.52 3.48
C SER A 54 8.03 -6.95 3.05
N ARG A 55 6.87 -7.43 3.47
CA ARG A 55 6.45 -8.81 3.19
C ARG A 55 6.28 -9.09 1.71
N LEU A 56 5.52 -8.24 1.00
CA LEU A 56 5.29 -8.41 -0.44
C LEU A 56 6.59 -8.37 -1.24
N HIS A 57 7.44 -7.38 -0.98
CA HIS A 57 8.71 -7.27 -1.70
C HIS A 57 9.63 -8.47 -1.40
N ARG A 58 9.75 -8.89 -0.13
CA ARG A 58 10.56 -10.04 0.23
C ARG A 58 10.08 -11.31 -0.46
N SER A 59 8.79 -11.62 -0.34
CA SER A 59 8.22 -12.85 -0.89
C SER A 59 8.19 -12.84 -2.41
N LEU A 60 7.56 -11.81 -3.03
CA LEU A 60 7.26 -11.83 -4.45
C LEU A 60 8.45 -11.42 -5.33
N VAL A 61 9.29 -10.46 -4.85
CA VAL A 61 10.41 -9.94 -5.65
C VAL A 61 11.69 -10.71 -5.39
N ARG A 62 12.03 -10.99 -4.11
CA ARG A 62 13.33 -11.60 -3.78
C ARG A 62 13.32 -13.12 -3.73
N GLU A 63 12.32 -13.71 -3.07
CA GLU A 63 12.29 -15.16 -2.84
C GLU A 63 11.70 -15.90 -4.02
N ARG A 64 10.48 -15.56 -4.43
CA ARG A 64 9.77 -16.23 -5.55
C ARG A 64 10.13 -15.69 -6.93
N GLN A 65 10.63 -14.47 -7.00
CA GLN A 65 11.07 -13.82 -8.25
C GLN A 65 9.99 -13.73 -9.34
N ILE A 66 8.73 -13.57 -8.93
CA ILE A 66 7.58 -13.44 -9.84
C ILE A 66 7.21 -11.98 -10.12
N ALA A 67 7.57 -11.07 -9.21
CA ALA A 67 7.33 -9.63 -9.37
C ALA A 67 8.63 -8.88 -9.70
N ALA A 68 8.52 -7.86 -10.53
CA ALA A 68 9.56 -6.86 -10.76
C ALA A 68 9.57 -5.83 -9.64
N ASP A 69 8.38 -5.47 -9.14
CA ASP A 69 8.19 -4.57 -8.00
C ASP A 69 6.93 -4.95 -7.22
N ALA A 70 6.94 -4.68 -5.91
CA ALA A 70 5.80 -4.90 -5.03
C ALA A 70 5.82 -3.91 -3.88
N GLY A 71 4.69 -3.22 -3.67
CA GLY A 71 4.51 -2.22 -2.64
C GLY A 71 3.12 -2.24 -2.02
N ALA A 72 2.94 -1.44 -0.97
CA ALA A 72 1.64 -1.12 -0.42
C ALA A 72 1.67 0.27 0.21
N PHE A 73 0.55 0.98 0.14
CA PHE A 73 0.40 2.34 0.65
C PHE A 73 -1.06 2.66 1.00
N THR A 74 -1.26 3.74 1.76
CA THR A 74 -2.56 4.40 1.97
C THR A 74 -2.59 5.71 1.18
N PHE A 75 -3.78 6.18 0.79
CA PHE A 75 -3.93 7.46 0.07
C PHE A 75 -3.96 8.68 0.98
N ASP A 76 -4.09 8.48 2.27
CA ASP A 76 -4.17 9.54 3.29
C ASP A 76 -5.38 10.48 3.08
N LEU A 77 -6.52 9.90 2.65
CA LEU A 77 -7.74 10.65 2.42
C LEU A 77 -8.43 11.02 3.73
N ALA A 78 -8.64 12.32 3.95
CA ALA A 78 -9.21 12.86 5.19
C ALA A 78 -10.75 12.84 5.24
N LYS A 79 -11.44 12.46 4.14
CA LYS A 79 -12.90 12.43 4.06
C LYS A 79 -13.40 11.26 3.22
N GLY A 80 -14.55 10.73 3.60
CA GLY A 80 -15.23 9.63 2.91
C GLY A 80 -14.73 8.27 3.38
N THR A 81 -13.86 7.66 2.65
CA THR A 81 -13.09 6.45 3.01
C THR A 81 -11.69 6.59 2.47
N ASP A 82 -10.73 5.98 3.14
CA ASP A 82 -9.39 5.78 2.58
C ASP A 82 -9.27 4.38 1.99
N LEU A 83 -8.17 4.12 1.30
CA LEU A 83 -7.83 2.82 0.73
C LEU A 83 -6.41 2.44 1.15
N LEU A 84 -6.25 1.20 1.60
CA LEU A 84 -4.96 0.52 1.60
C LEU A 84 -4.86 -0.21 0.27
N VAL A 85 -3.80 0.03 -0.48
CA VAL A 85 -3.58 -0.56 -1.80
C VAL A 85 -2.27 -1.33 -1.80
N ALA A 86 -2.32 -2.60 -2.19
CA ALA A 86 -1.16 -3.36 -2.63
C ALA A 86 -1.00 -3.19 -4.15
N ASP A 87 0.21 -2.87 -4.58
CA ASP A 87 0.58 -2.62 -5.97
C ASP A 87 1.73 -3.55 -6.36
N VAL A 88 1.49 -4.41 -7.34
CA VAL A 88 2.46 -5.43 -7.74
C VAL A 88 2.58 -5.48 -9.26
N THR A 89 3.81 -5.34 -9.76
CA THR A 89 4.14 -5.47 -11.20
C THR A 89 4.81 -6.81 -11.43
N ALA A 90 4.26 -7.61 -12.36
CA ALA A 90 4.80 -8.92 -12.72
C ALA A 90 6.16 -8.83 -13.42
N ARG A 91 6.93 -9.92 -13.42
CA ARG A 91 8.03 -10.10 -14.37
C ARG A 91 7.49 -10.54 -15.74
N PRO A 92 8.29 -10.41 -16.82
CA PRO A 92 7.83 -10.64 -18.21
C PRO A 92 7.16 -12.00 -18.44
N GLU A 93 7.66 -13.08 -17.81
CA GLU A 93 7.17 -14.44 -18.05
C GLU A 93 5.99 -14.83 -17.15
N ILE A 94 5.58 -13.95 -16.24
CA ILE A 94 4.54 -14.24 -15.25
C ILE A 94 3.17 -13.84 -15.79
N SER A 95 2.25 -14.79 -15.81
CA SER A 95 0.87 -14.52 -16.19
C SER A 95 0.13 -13.72 -15.12
N VAL A 96 -0.91 -12.99 -15.54
CA VAL A 96 -1.80 -12.25 -14.63
C VAL A 96 -2.41 -13.16 -13.57
N ALA A 97 -2.88 -14.34 -13.95
CA ALA A 97 -3.47 -15.29 -13.02
C ALA A 97 -2.46 -15.76 -11.96
N GLN A 98 -1.25 -16.08 -12.37
CA GLN A 98 -0.19 -16.47 -11.44
C GLN A 98 0.17 -15.32 -10.49
N LEU A 99 0.26 -14.07 -10.99
CA LEU A 99 0.52 -12.90 -10.15
C LEU A 99 -0.57 -12.71 -9.10
N GLU A 100 -1.84 -12.78 -9.52
CA GLU A 100 -3.00 -12.63 -8.65
C GLU A 100 -3.01 -13.70 -7.56
N ASP A 101 -2.85 -14.98 -7.93
CA ASP A 101 -2.82 -16.11 -6.99
C ASP A 101 -1.71 -15.96 -5.93
N GLU A 102 -0.54 -15.47 -6.31
CA GLU A 102 0.57 -15.31 -5.38
C GLU A 102 0.42 -14.09 -4.46
N VAL A 103 -0.18 -13.00 -4.97
CA VAL A 103 -0.52 -11.84 -4.11
C VAL A 103 -1.64 -12.22 -3.14
N ASP A 104 -2.67 -12.91 -3.61
CA ASP A 104 -3.76 -13.40 -2.76
C ASP A 104 -3.23 -14.29 -1.63
N ARG A 105 -2.30 -15.18 -1.94
CA ARG A 105 -1.66 -16.06 -0.94
C ARG A 105 -0.90 -15.27 0.14
N GLU A 106 -0.17 -14.21 -0.24
CA GLU A 106 0.53 -13.37 0.72
C GLU A 106 -0.41 -12.55 1.60
N ILE A 107 -1.48 -12.00 1.03
CA ILE A 107 -2.51 -11.28 1.78
C ILE A 107 -3.24 -12.23 2.74
N GLU A 108 -3.62 -13.42 2.27
CA GLU A 108 -4.26 -14.46 3.09
C GLU A 108 -3.35 -14.90 4.26
N LEU A 109 -2.04 -15.04 4.00
CA LEU A 109 -1.07 -15.38 5.04
C LEU A 109 -1.02 -14.30 6.13
N VAL A 110 -0.96 -13.03 5.73
CA VAL A 110 -0.99 -11.90 6.67
C VAL A 110 -2.32 -11.84 7.43
N TYR A 111 -3.44 -12.06 6.74
CA TYR A 111 -4.77 -12.07 7.36
C TYR A 111 -4.88 -13.16 8.45
N ARG A 112 -4.35 -14.35 8.21
CA ARG A 112 -4.43 -15.50 9.14
C ARG A 112 -3.43 -15.45 10.26
N GLU A 113 -2.21 -15.05 9.99
CA GLU A 113 -1.10 -15.09 10.96
C GLU A 113 -0.86 -13.76 11.68
N GLY A 114 -1.34 -12.66 11.09
CA GLY A 114 -1.06 -11.32 11.57
C GLY A 114 0.40 -10.91 11.32
N VAL A 115 0.81 -9.86 12.04
CA VAL A 115 2.16 -9.29 11.99
C VAL A 115 2.84 -9.35 13.36
N ALA A 116 4.15 -9.55 13.35
CA ALA A 116 4.94 -9.61 14.58
C ALA A 116 5.26 -8.20 15.11
N GLU A 117 5.46 -8.08 16.42
CA GLU A 117 5.83 -6.80 17.06
C GLU A 117 7.11 -6.19 16.49
N SER A 118 8.08 -7.01 16.08
CA SER A 118 9.33 -6.56 15.45
C SER A 118 9.11 -5.94 14.07
N GLU A 119 8.13 -6.42 13.31
CA GLU A 119 7.75 -5.85 12.01
C GLU A 119 7.08 -4.48 12.20
N VAL A 120 6.17 -4.39 13.17
CA VAL A 120 5.48 -3.14 13.53
C VAL A 120 6.48 -2.08 14.00
N LYS A 121 7.39 -2.42 14.91
CA LYS A 121 8.45 -1.50 15.37
C LYS A 121 9.33 -1.00 14.23
N ARG A 122 9.71 -1.88 13.30
CA ARG A 122 10.49 -1.49 12.11
C ARG A 122 9.68 -0.57 11.20
N ALA A 123 8.41 -0.86 10.96
CA ALA A 123 7.54 -0.03 10.12
C ALA A 123 7.38 1.37 10.71
N ILE A 124 7.13 1.49 12.01
CA ILE A 124 7.04 2.77 12.72
C ILE A 124 8.34 3.57 12.58
N ALA A 125 9.50 2.95 12.79
CA ALA A 125 10.78 3.64 12.66
C ALA A 125 11.04 4.16 11.24
N LEU A 126 10.60 3.43 10.20
CA LEU A 126 10.66 3.89 8.80
C LEU A 126 9.74 5.08 8.58
N ILE A 127 8.48 5.01 9.03
CA ILE A 127 7.51 6.10 8.91
C ILE A 127 8.03 7.36 9.62
N GLU A 128 8.56 7.23 10.83
CA GLU A 128 9.14 8.37 11.57
C GLU A 128 10.31 9.00 10.81
N THR A 129 11.18 8.18 10.23
CA THR A 129 12.30 8.67 9.42
C THR A 129 11.78 9.47 8.23
N ASP A 130 10.79 8.95 7.51
CA ASP A 130 10.21 9.60 6.34
C ASP A 130 9.47 10.90 6.73
N LEU A 131 8.78 10.93 7.88
CA LEU A 131 8.18 12.14 8.44
C LEU A 131 9.23 13.22 8.72
N VAL A 132 10.32 12.88 9.42
CA VAL A 132 11.39 13.84 9.73
C VAL A 132 12.06 14.36 8.46
N VAL A 133 12.36 13.47 7.50
CA VAL A 133 12.98 13.85 6.23
C VAL A 133 12.06 14.77 5.43
N SER A 134 10.76 14.45 5.32
CA SER A 134 9.81 15.29 4.58
C SER A 134 9.69 16.70 5.17
N LEU A 135 9.74 16.81 6.49
CA LEU A 135 9.65 18.11 7.19
C LEU A 135 10.90 18.98 7.03
N GLN A 136 11.99 18.48 6.46
CA GLN A 136 13.16 19.32 6.11
C GLN A 136 12.87 20.23 4.92
N SER A 137 11.97 19.85 4.03
CA SER A 137 11.52 20.66 2.90
C SER A 137 10.51 21.74 3.35
N ALA A 138 10.75 23.00 2.97
CA ALA A 138 9.83 24.10 3.27
C ALA A 138 8.47 23.90 2.55
N GLY A 139 8.48 23.37 1.31
CA GLY A 139 7.28 23.06 0.55
C GLY A 139 6.42 21.99 1.23
N GLU A 140 7.02 20.87 1.62
CA GLU A 140 6.33 19.78 2.32
C GLU A 140 5.74 20.25 3.67
N ARG A 141 6.47 21.09 4.42
CA ARG A 141 5.92 21.67 5.65
C ARG A 141 4.71 22.56 5.39
N ALA A 142 4.80 23.41 4.37
CA ALA A 142 3.69 24.31 4.01
C ALA A 142 2.46 23.53 3.56
N ASP A 143 2.65 22.49 2.75
CA ASP A 143 1.58 21.61 2.28
C ASP A 143 0.89 20.90 3.46
N ARG A 144 1.66 20.25 4.33
CA ARG A 144 1.12 19.57 5.52
C ARG A 144 0.42 20.51 6.48
N LEU A 145 0.97 21.70 6.74
CA LEU A 145 0.32 22.72 7.59
C LEU A 145 -1.00 23.17 6.96
N SER A 146 -1.02 23.41 5.65
CA SER A 146 -2.23 23.78 4.92
C SER A 146 -3.29 22.67 4.97
N MET A 147 -2.89 21.42 4.80
CA MET A 147 -3.74 20.26 4.88
C MET A 147 -4.36 20.13 6.29
N PHE A 148 -3.56 20.20 7.35
CA PHE A 148 -4.07 20.12 8.73
C PHE A 148 -4.96 21.32 9.10
N ALA A 149 -4.63 22.52 8.63
CA ALA A 149 -5.47 23.70 8.82
C ALA A 149 -6.82 23.56 8.09
N THR A 150 -6.79 23.10 6.84
CA THR A 150 -7.98 23.02 5.98
C THR A 150 -8.96 21.92 6.40
N TYR A 151 -8.45 20.72 6.67
CA TYR A 151 -9.30 19.57 6.95
C TYR A 151 -9.65 19.40 8.42
N PHE A 152 -8.77 19.83 9.33
CA PHE A 152 -8.91 19.59 10.76
C PHE A 152 -9.02 20.90 11.59
N ASN A 153 -8.79 22.06 10.98
CA ASN A 153 -8.68 23.36 11.66
C ASN A 153 -7.65 23.35 12.81
N ARG A 154 -6.60 22.52 12.65
CA ARG A 154 -5.56 22.26 13.67
C ARG A 154 -4.20 22.06 13.02
N PRO A 155 -3.52 23.13 12.57
CA PRO A 155 -2.20 23.02 11.94
C PRO A 155 -1.13 22.41 12.86
N GLU A 156 -1.27 22.55 14.18
CA GLU A 156 -0.38 21.96 15.19
C GLU A 156 -0.34 20.43 15.18
N LEU A 157 -1.32 19.74 14.55
CA LEU A 157 -1.33 18.30 14.38
C LEU A 157 -0.07 17.77 13.65
N ILE A 158 0.62 18.63 12.91
CA ILE A 158 1.90 18.26 12.27
C ILE A 158 2.92 17.79 13.30
N ASN A 159 2.89 18.34 14.53
CA ASN A 159 3.82 17.98 15.60
C ASN A 159 3.42 16.69 16.35
N GLU A 160 2.16 16.27 16.23
CA GLU A 160 1.64 15.10 16.93
C GLU A 160 1.84 13.79 16.14
N GLN A 161 2.18 13.87 14.84
CA GLN A 161 2.16 12.72 13.95
C GLN A 161 3.10 11.59 14.41
N ALA A 162 4.32 11.92 14.80
CA ALA A 162 5.29 10.92 15.26
C ALA A 162 4.78 10.17 16.51
N ASP A 163 4.21 10.89 17.48
CA ASP A 163 3.71 10.28 18.71
C ASP A 163 2.48 9.38 18.44
N ARG A 164 1.62 9.77 17.49
CA ARG A 164 0.50 8.92 17.06
C ARG A 164 0.98 7.60 16.47
N TYR A 165 1.99 7.62 15.60
CA TYR A 165 2.59 6.38 15.08
C TYR A 165 3.28 5.55 16.18
N ARG A 166 4.01 6.18 17.12
CA ARG A 166 4.63 5.47 18.26
C ARG A 166 3.62 4.77 19.15
N SER A 167 2.41 5.30 19.25
CA SER A 167 1.34 4.70 20.05
C SER A 167 0.71 3.46 19.43
N VAL A 168 1.01 3.15 18.15
CA VAL A 168 0.48 1.97 17.47
C VAL A 168 1.12 0.71 18.00
N THR A 169 0.32 -0.25 18.43
CA THR A 169 0.73 -1.56 18.91
C THR A 169 0.51 -2.65 17.85
N ALA A 170 1.23 -3.76 17.96
CA ALA A 170 0.99 -4.92 17.09
C ALA A 170 -0.45 -5.45 17.21
N GLY A 171 -1.06 -5.38 18.40
CA GLY A 171 -2.47 -5.71 18.59
C GLY A 171 -3.38 -4.88 17.71
N ARG A 172 -3.27 -3.53 17.72
CA ARG A 172 -4.09 -2.65 16.88
C ARG A 172 -3.87 -2.88 15.37
N VAL A 173 -2.64 -3.21 14.97
CA VAL A 173 -2.35 -3.56 13.57
C VAL A 173 -3.02 -4.88 13.18
N ASN A 174 -2.98 -5.88 14.05
CA ASN A 174 -3.61 -7.17 13.82
C ASN A 174 -5.14 -7.08 13.85
N ASP A 175 -5.72 -6.25 14.72
CA ASP A 175 -7.15 -5.95 14.72
C ASP A 175 -7.57 -5.35 13.36
N PHE A 176 -6.85 -4.32 12.87
CA PHE A 176 -7.09 -3.75 11.54
C PHE A 176 -7.00 -4.80 10.43
N ILE A 177 -5.95 -5.65 10.44
CA ILE A 177 -5.76 -6.70 9.44
C ILE A 177 -6.96 -7.66 9.42
N SER A 178 -7.37 -8.15 10.59
CA SER A 178 -8.49 -9.10 10.73
C SER A 178 -9.84 -8.50 10.33
N GLU A 179 -10.03 -7.19 10.53
CA GLU A 179 -11.27 -6.50 10.21
C GLU A 179 -11.37 -6.05 8.74
N ARG A 180 -10.21 -5.80 8.08
CA ARG A 180 -10.19 -5.06 6.82
C ARG A 180 -9.50 -5.74 5.64
N LEU A 181 -8.62 -6.73 5.87
CA LEU A 181 -7.91 -7.39 4.77
C LEU A 181 -8.59 -8.69 4.30
N GLY A 182 -9.88 -8.90 4.69
CA GLY A 182 -10.69 -10.02 4.25
C GLY A 182 -11.22 -9.87 2.81
N GLU A 183 -11.69 -10.98 2.25
CA GLU A 183 -12.22 -11.04 0.88
C GLU A 183 -13.44 -10.14 0.67
N ASP A 184 -14.27 -9.91 1.68
CA ASP A 184 -15.44 -9.05 1.63
C ASP A 184 -15.10 -7.55 1.54
N ASN A 185 -13.84 -7.21 1.71
CA ASN A 185 -13.33 -5.83 1.58
C ASN A 185 -12.30 -5.68 0.45
N ARG A 186 -12.26 -6.59 -0.53
CA ARG A 186 -11.24 -6.60 -1.58
C ARG A 186 -11.77 -6.10 -2.91
N ALA A 187 -11.00 -5.22 -3.55
CA ALA A 187 -11.20 -4.82 -4.95
C ALA A 187 -9.88 -4.99 -5.72
N SER A 188 -9.87 -5.88 -6.71
CA SER A 188 -8.71 -6.18 -7.54
C SER A 188 -8.88 -5.58 -8.94
N LEU A 189 -7.90 -4.79 -9.37
CA LEU A 189 -7.81 -4.22 -10.71
C LEU A 189 -6.51 -4.73 -11.36
N LEU A 190 -6.68 -5.48 -12.47
CA LEU A 190 -5.58 -6.10 -13.18
C LEU A 190 -5.39 -5.42 -14.54
N TYR A 191 -4.25 -4.77 -14.73
CA TYR A 191 -3.83 -4.28 -16.02
C TYR A 191 -3.05 -5.37 -16.77
N VAL A 192 -3.47 -5.63 -18.00
CA VAL A 192 -2.88 -6.68 -18.86
C VAL A 192 -2.41 -6.02 -20.15
N PRO A 193 -1.20 -6.31 -20.65
CA PRO A 193 -0.76 -5.86 -21.96
C PRO A 193 -1.77 -6.26 -23.05
N LYS A 194 -2.12 -5.33 -23.96
CA LYS A 194 -2.84 -5.65 -25.18
C LYS A 194 -1.94 -6.52 -26.07
N GLU A 195 -2.49 -7.57 -26.69
CA GLU A 195 -1.77 -8.35 -27.69
C GLU A 195 -1.28 -7.44 -28.82
N GLY A 196 0.03 -7.48 -29.13
CA GLY A 196 0.65 -6.65 -30.18
C GLY A 196 1.51 -5.49 -29.70
N VAL A 197 1.65 -5.27 -28.40
CA VAL A 197 2.68 -4.35 -27.84
C VAL A 197 3.98 -5.13 -27.74
N GLU A 198 4.84 -4.98 -28.75
CA GLU A 198 6.17 -5.61 -28.75
C GLU A 198 7.00 -5.16 -27.55
N THR A 199 7.54 -6.12 -26.83
CA THR A 199 8.43 -5.94 -25.67
C THR A 199 9.76 -5.25 -26.04
N GLU A 200 10.00 -4.96 -27.31
CA GLU A 200 11.24 -4.34 -27.83
C GLU A 200 11.47 -2.90 -27.37
N SER A 201 10.42 -2.14 -27.07
CA SER A 201 10.59 -0.73 -26.67
C SER A 201 11.12 -0.53 -25.24
N VAL A 202 10.97 -1.51 -24.36
CA VAL A 202 11.37 -1.40 -22.94
C VAL A 202 12.86 -1.73 -22.77
N LEU A 203 13.39 -2.66 -23.55
CA LEU A 203 14.82 -2.99 -23.55
C LEU A 203 15.68 -1.87 -24.16
N ALA A 204 15.14 -1.15 -25.15
CA ALA A 204 15.81 0.00 -25.76
C ALA A 204 15.91 1.22 -24.82
N ALA A 205 14.89 1.46 -24.02
CA ALA A 205 14.89 2.56 -23.03
C ALA A 205 15.84 2.30 -21.85
N ALA A 206 16.03 1.04 -21.46
CA ALA A 206 16.96 0.65 -20.38
C ALA A 206 18.44 0.64 -20.84
N ALA A 207 18.69 0.48 -22.14
CA ALA A 207 20.04 0.48 -22.73
C ALA A 207 20.57 1.87 -23.13
N GLY A 208 19.72 2.90 -23.09
CA GLY A 208 20.01 4.27 -23.54
C GLY A 208 20.48 5.26 -22.48
N ILE A 209 20.78 4.81 -21.25
CA ILE A 209 21.38 5.65 -20.20
C ILE A 209 22.81 5.17 -19.98
N GLY A 210 23.71 5.65 -20.82
CA GLY A 210 25.16 5.59 -20.75
C GLY A 210 25.74 6.99 -20.88
#